data_4967c6d9f6a02b791d821e162d440267
#
_entry.id   4967c6d9f6a02b791d821e162d440267
#
_cell.length_a   1.000
_cell.length_b   1.000
_cell.length_c   1.000
_cell.angle_alpha   90.00
_cell.angle_beta   90.00
_cell.angle_gamma   90.00
#
_symmetry.space_group_name_H-M   'P 1'
#
loop_
_entity.id
_entity.type
_entity.pdbx_description
1 polymer ?
#
loop_
_entity_poly.entity_id
_entity_poly.type
_entity_poly.pdbx_seq_one_letter_code
_entity_poly.pdbx_strand_id
1 'polypeptide(L)'
;MVIVEASAITEEGGIIPGASVGASPELIQMANKVWLDRILRRLSAKDLVQIIIEVNTSMPSFEGLHDITMTDLPPRRKPYLIMAPEDRIGTPHIPIDPEKVVAIIESDYADQTLPNAPQDDASRGIANNLIEFLKHEVDMGRLPSNLLPIQSGIGNIANAVVGGLAHGNNFTNLKVWTEVLQDSFLDLFDSGHLDFATATSIRFSPDGFKRFYDGWENYAGKLLLRSQQVSNSPEIIRRLGVIGMNTPVEVDIYAHANSTCVMGSRMLNGLGGSADFLRSAKISIMHTPSTRPSKTDPTGVSCIVPMCTHVDQTEHDLDVIVAEQVQPRPCPPLPEVAFH
;
A
#
# COMPACT_ATOMS: atom_id res chain seq x y z
N MET A 1 8.16 -20.24 -15.92
CA MET A 1 6.79 -19.92 -16.38
C MET A 1 6.22 -18.85 -15.49
N VAL A 2 5.56 -17.86 -16.09
CA VAL A 2 4.83 -16.80 -15.37
C VAL A 2 3.38 -16.85 -15.82
N ILE A 3 2.46 -16.77 -14.87
CA ILE A 3 1.03 -16.61 -15.11
C ILE A 3 0.68 -15.22 -14.63
N VAL A 4 0.02 -14.42 -15.47
CA VAL A 4 -0.36 -13.04 -15.14
C VAL A 4 -1.81 -12.80 -15.52
N GLU A 5 -2.54 -12.16 -14.58
CA GLU A 5 -3.88 -11.67 -14.85
C GLU A 5 -3.81 -10.34 -15.62
N ALA A 6 -4.73 -10.18 -16.55
CA ALA A 6 -4.89 -8.99 -17.36
C ALA A 6 -6.37 -8.57 -17.40
N SER A 7 -6.64 -7.28 -17.42
CA SER A 7 -7.95 -6.75 -17.76
C SER A 7 -8.15 -6.65 -19.28
N ALA A 8 -7.06 -6.50 -20.02
CA ALA A 8 -7.05 -6.48 -21.47
C ALA A 8 -5.63 -6.74 -22.04
N ILE A 9 -5.55 -6.94 -23.35
CA ILE A 9 -4.30 -6.99 -24.12
C ILE A 9 -4.37 -5.90 -25.18
N THR A 10 -3.31 -5.10 -25.33
CA THR A 10 -3.25 -4.05 -26.36
C THR A 10 -3.10 -4.66 -27.76
N GLU A 11 -3.35 -3.86 -28.82
CA GLU A 11 -3.15 -4.30 -30.21
C GLU A 11 -1.71 -4.72 -30.48
N GLU A 12 -0.73 -4.11 -29.80
CA GLU A 12 0.69 -4.44 -29.91
C GLU A 12 1.08 -5.63 -29.00
N GLY A 13 0.13 -6.24 -28.29
CA GLY A 13 0.34 -7.40 -27.45
C GLY A 13 0.77 -7.09 -26.01
N GLY A 14 0.78 -5.81 -25.58
CA GLY A 14 1.07 -5.42 -24.21
C GLY A 14 -0.03 -5.86 -23.24
N ILE A 15 0.33 -6.18 -22.00
CA ILE A 15 -0.62 -6.63 -20.97
C ILE A 15 -1.08 -5.41 -20.15
N ILE A 16 -2.39 -5.14 -20.15
CA ILE A 16 -3.02 -4.21 -19.21
C ILE A 16 -3.35 -5.02 -17.95
N PRO A 17 -2.67 -4.77 -16.80
CA PRO A 17 -2.94 -5.52 -15.59
C PRO A 17 -4.37 -5.37 -15.09
N GLY A 18 -4.80 -6.23 -14.16
CA GLY A 18 -6.04 -6.10 -13.42
C GLY A 18 -5.94 -5.07 -12.28
N ALA A 19 -6.69 -5.32 -11.21
CA ALA A 19 -6.70 -4.49 -10.00
C ALA A 19 -5.40 -4.56 -9.16
N SER A 20 -4.45 -5.37 -9.56
CA SER A 20 -3.14 -5.51 -8.90
C SER A 20 -2.02 -5.62 -9.92
N VAL A 21 -0.99 -4.80 -9.73
CA VAL A 21 0.27 -4.88 -10.48
C VAL A 21 1.28 -5.76 -9.75
N GLY A 22 1.49 -5.50 -8.46
CA GLY A 22 2.46 -6.22 -7.63
C GLY A 22 3.84 -6.27 -8.25
N ALA A 23 4.42 -7.47 -8.30
CA ALA A 23 5.71 -7.76 -8.91
C ALA A 23 5.58 -8.35 -10.33
N SER A 24 4.41 -8.29 -10.96
CA SER A 24 4.17 -8.90 -12.29
C SER A 24 5.12 -8.37 -13.37
N PRO A 25 5.42 -7.04 -13.46
CA PRO A 25 6.36 -6.53 -14.43
C PRO A 25 7.77 -7.12 -14.26
N GLU A 26 8.25 -7.20 -13.03
CA GLU A 26 9.56 -7.75 -12.70
C GLU A 26 9.64 -9.25 -12.99
N LEU A 27 8.60 -10.00 -12.64
CA LEU A 27 8.53 -11.44 -12.92
C LEU A 27 8.53 -11.72 -14.42
N ILE A 28 7.76 -10.95 -15.19
CA ILE A 28 7.75 -11.02 -16.66
C ILE A 28 9.12 -10.63 -17.22
N GLN A 29 9.74 -9.58 -16.71
CA GLN A 29 11.07 -9.16 -17.13
C GLN A 29 12.13 -10.23 -16.82
N MET A 30 12.06 -10.83 -15.63
CA MET A 30 12.94 -11.95 -15.27
C MET A 30 12.70 -13.16 -16.16
N ALA A 31 11.45 -13.48 -16.47
CA ALA A 31 11.06 -14.49 -17.42
C ALA A 31 11.67 -14.23 -18.80
N ASN A 32 11.71 -12.97 -19.21
CA ASN A 32 12.31 -12.55 -20.47
C ASN A 32 13.84 -12.58 -20.47
N LYS A 33 14.46 -12.42 -19.30
CA LYS A 33 15.94 -12.34 -19.12
C LYS A 33 16.59 -13.63 -18.64
N VAL A 34 15.84 -14.72 -18.45
CA VAL A 34 16.42 -15.94 -17.90
C VAL A 34 17.59 -16.42 -18.71
N TRP A 35 18.78 -16.13 -18.19
CA TRP A 35 20.05 -16.83 -18.47
C TRP A 35 20.42 -16.99 -19.94
N LEU A 36 20.05 -16.02 -20.76
CA LEU A 36 20.37 -16.04 -22.18
C LEU A 36 21.88 -16.21 -22.43
N ASP A 37 22.71 -15.71 -21.55
CA ASP A 37 24.16 -15.70 -21.76
C ASP A 37 24.90 -17.00 -21.47
N ARG A 38 24.35 -17.93 -20.68
CA ARG A 38 25.07 -19.17 -20.33
C ARG A 38 24.49 -20.46 -20.86
N ILE A 39 23.20 -20.55 -21.15
CA ILE A 39 22.55 -21.79 -21.59
C ILE A 39 22.14 -21.74 -23.07
N LEU A 40 21.94 -20.56 -23.65
CA LEU A 40 21.37 -20.36 -25.00
C LEU A 40 22.21 -20.81 -26.16
N ARG A 41 23.42 -21.23 -25.96
CA ARG A 41 24.17 -21.83 -27.10
C ARG A 41 23.66 -23.21 -27.49
N ARG A 42 22.67 -23.80 -26.80
CA ARG A 42 22.16 -25.16 -27.04
C ARG A 42 20.64 -25.37 -26.97
N LEU A 43 19.85 -24.37 -26.62
CA LEU A 43 18.38 -24.51 -26.52
C LEU A 43 17.70 -23.59 -27.55
N SER A 44 16.62 -24.08 -28.15
CA SER A 44 15.84 -23.28 -29.09
C SER A 44 15.03 -22.21 -28.32
N ALA A 45 14.64 -21.10 -28.96
CA ALA A 45 13.82 -20.05 -28.34
C ALA A 45 12.50 -20.57 -27.73
N LYS A 46 12.03 -21.74 -28.13
CA LYS A 46 10.83 -22.40 -27.61
C LYS A 46 11.00 -23.00 -26.20
N ASP A 47 12.24 -23.15 -25.74
CA ASP A 47 12.55 -23.73 -24.41
C ASP A 47 12.68 -22.64 -23.32
N LEU A 48 12.48 -21.38 -23.67
CA LEU A 48 12.66 -20.24 -22.78
C LEU A 48 11.30 -19.76 -22.25
N VAL A 49 11.29 -19.51 -20.98
CA VAL A 49 10.23 -19.06 -20.09
C VAL A 49 8.93 -18.64 -20.78
N GLN A 50 7.91 -19.35 -20.44
CA GLN A 50 6.57 -19.28 -21.00
C GLN A 50 5.72 -18.31 -20.19
N ILE A 51 4.98 -17.45 -20.86
CA ILE A 51 4.01 -16.54 -20.28
C ILE A 51 2.61 -17.08 -20.60
N ILE A 52 1.79 -17.20 -19.58
CA ILE A 52 0.35 -17.45 -19.70
C ILE A 52 -0.36 -16.17 -19.26
N ILE A 53 -1.25 -15.68 -20.09
CA ILE A 53 -2.06 -14.50 -19.79
C ILE A 53 -3.48 -14.98 -19.49
N GLU A 54 -4.00 -14.65 -18.32
CA GLU A 54 -5.39 -14.81 -17.97
C GLU A 54 -6.10 -13.48 -18.16
N VAL A 55 -6.94 -13.37 -19.18
CA VAL A 55 -7.76 -12.18 -19.43
C VAL A 55 -9.07 -12.34 -18.66
N ASN A 56 -9.24 -11.55 -17.62
CA ASN A 56 -10.41 -11.60 -16.76
C ASN A 56 -11.44 -10.57 -17.22
N THR A 57 -12.56 -11.07 -17.76
CA THR A 57 -13.65 -10.27 -18.32
C THR A 57 -14.65 -9.79 -17.28
N SER A 58 -14.51 -10.19 -16.01
CA SER A 58 -15.36 -9.71 -14.91
C SER A 58 -15.07 -8.26 -14.50
N MET A 59 -13.95 -7.70 -14.95
CA MET A 59 -13.54 -6.33 -14.68
C MET A 59 -13.53 -5.49 -15.96
N PRO A 60 -13.70 -4.16 -15.87
CA PRO A 60 -13.53 -3.28 -17.02
C PRO A 60 -12.10 -3.29 -17.53
N SER A 61 -11.89 -2.93 -18.79
CA SER A 61 -10.53 -2.62 -19.25
C SER A 61 -10.00 -1.43 -18.46
N PHE A 62 -8.91 -1.63 -17.73
CA PHE A 62 -8.27 -0.58 -16.93
C PHE A 62 -7.26 0.22 -17.75
N GLU A 63 -7.55 0.46 -19.00
CA GLU A 63 -6.69 1.27 -19.84
C GLU A 63 -6.49 2.67 -19.24
N GLY A 64 -5.22 3.06 -19.07
CA GLY A 64 -4.85 4.32 -18.44
C GLY A 64 -4.73 4.30 -16.91
N LEU A 65 -5.16 3.24 -16.22
CA LEU A 65 -5.02 3.09 -14.77
C LEU A 65 -3.57 2.87 -14.34
N HIS A 66 -2.72 2.34 -15.20
CA HIS A 66 -1.41 1.85 -14.83
C HIS A 66 -0.28 2.78 -15.28
N ASP A 67 0.82 2.74 -14.52
CA ASP A 67 2.12 3.35 -14.85
C ASP A 67 3.22 2.31 -14.60
N ILE A 68 3.47 1.48 -15.60
CA ILE A 68 4.38 0.36 -15.51
C ILE A 68 5.78 0.78 -15.89
N THR A 69 6.67 0.75 -14.92
CA THR A 69 8.09 0.99 -15.14
C THR A 69 8.83 -0.32 -15.17
N MET A 70 9.42 -0.64 -16.32
CA MET A 70 10.31 -1.79 -16.45
C MET A 70 11.65 -1.44 -15.82
N THR A 71 11.84 -1.85 -14.57
CA THR A 71 12.99 -1.44 -13.78
C THR A 71 14.24 -2.23 -14.13
N ASP A 72 15.38 -1.54 -14.19
CA ASP A 72 16.66 -2.24 -14.24
C ASP A 72 16.87 -3.05 -12.95
N LEU A 73 17.34 -4.28 -13.09
CA LEU A 73 17.70 -5.09 -11.95
C LEU A 73 18.95 -4.53 -11.25
N PRO A 74 19.06 -4.65 -9.91
CA PRO A 74 20.30 -4.29 -9.20
C PRO A 74 21.52 -4.97 -9.85
N PRO A 75 22.74 -4.37 -9.73
CA PRO A 75 23.10 -3.27 -8.81
C PRO A 75 23.06 -1.87 -9.44
N ARG A 76 22.77 -1.71 -10.69
CA ARG A 76 22.89 -0.42 -11.42
C ARG A 76 21.54 0.16 -11.82
N ARG A 77 20.55 0.02 -10.94
CA ARG A 77 19.21 0.58 -11.14
C ARG A 77 19.27 2.10 -11.25
N LYS A 78 18.61 2.65 -12.25
CA LYS A 78 18.43 4.10 -12.37
C LYS A 78 17.43 4.60 -11.31
N PRO A 79 17.59 5.82 -10.79
CA PRO A 79 16.63 6.41 -9.87
C PRO A 79 15.29 6.67 -10.56
N TYR A 80 14.20 6.54 -9.82
CA TYR A 80 12.87 6.90 -10.28
C TYR A 80 12.65 8.40 -10.14
N LEU A 81 12.31 9.09 -11.23
CA LEU A 81 12.06 10.54 -11.23
C LEU A 81 10.59 10.85 -10.91
N ILE A 82 10.17 10.54 -9.69
CA ILE A 82 8.83 10.83 -9.17
C ILE A 82 8.97 11.90 -8.11
N MET A 83 8.31 13.05 -8.31
CA MET A 83 8.31 14.21 -7.41
C MET A 83 6.92 14.46 -6.80
N ALA A 84 5.88 13.87 -7.38
CA ALA A 84 4.50 13.94 -6.92
C ALA A 84 3.78 12.60 -7.17
N PRO A 85 2.73 12.26 -6.40
CA PRO A 85 2.00 11.00 -6.59
C PRO A 85 1.43 10.78 -7.98
N GLU A 86 1.06 11.85 -8.68
CA GLU A 86 0.50 11.85 -10.03
C GLU A 86 1.53 11.68 -11.15
N ASP A 87 2.83 11.80 -10.87
CA ASP A 87 3.87 11.69 -11.90
C ASP A 87 3.85 10.30 -12.55
N ARG A 88 3.91 10.26 -13.87
CA ARG A 88 4.03 9.02 -14.66
C ARG A 88 5.42 8.92 -15.25
N ILE A 89 6.07 7.76 -15.09
CA ILE A 89 7.43 7.51 -15.55
C ILE A 89 7.56 6.27 -16.44
N GLY A 90 6.47 5.54 -16.61
CA GLY A 90 6.43 4.28 -17.35
C GLY A 90 5.40 4.28 -18.48
N THR A 91 4.88 3.11 -18.77
CA THR A 91 3.88 2.84 -19.81
C THR A 91 2.55 2.37 -19.21
N PRO A 92 1.41 2.54 -19.89
CA PRO A 92 0.11 2.12 -19.36
C PRO A 92 -0.10 0.59 -19.36
N HIS A 93 0.85 -0.18 -19.86
CA HIS A 93 0.79 -1.64 -19.96
C HIS A 93 2.17 -2.27 -19.74
N ILE A 94 2.21 -3.55 -19.44
CA ILE A 94 3.45 -4.31 -19.35
C ILE A 94 3.86 -4.72 -20.78
N PRO A 95 5.00 -4.23 -21.29
CA PRO A 95 5.50 -4.65 -22.60
C PRO A 95 5.99 -6.11 -22.52
N ILE A 96 5.56 -6.92 -23.47
CA ILE A 96 5.97 -8.32 -23.58
C ILE A 96 6.43 -8.65 -25.01
N ASP A 97 7.18 -9.72 -25.11
CA ASP A 97 7.49 -10.35 -26.38
C ASP A 97 6.39 -11.38 -26.70
N PRO A 98 5.57 -11.18 -27.73
CA PRO A 98 4.47 -12.08 -28.06
C PRO A 98 4.90 -13.54 -28.32
N GLU A 99 6.14 -13.76 -28.77
CA GLU A 99 6.67 -15.11 -29.02
C GLU A 99 6.82 -15.94 -27.75
N LYS A 100 6.81 -15.30 -26.58
CA LYS A 100 6.88 -15.96 -25.26
C LYS A 100 5.53 -16.31 -24.67
N VAL A 101 4.45 -15.82 -25.26
CA VAL A 101 3.09 -16.13 -24.84
C VAL A 101 2.71 -17.51 -25.39
N VAL A 102 2.50 -18.47 -24.49
CA VAL A 102 2.14 -19.85 -24.86
C VAL A 102 0.66 -20.11 -24.75
N ALA A 103 -0.05 -19.33 -23.96
CA ALA A 103 -1.49 -19.43 -23.84
C ALA A 103 -2.11 -18.08 -23.40
N ILE A 104 -3.30 -17.82 -23.91
CA ILE A 104 -4.20 -16.79 -23.42
C ILE A 104 -5.45 -17.54 -22.97
N ILE A 105 -5.87 -17.30 -21.74
CA ILE A 105 -7.02 -17.95 -21.11
C ILE A 105 -8.01 -16.83 -20.77
N GLU A 106 -9.25 -17.01 -21.14
CA GLU A 106 -10.35 -16.12 -20.73
C GLU A 106 -10.96 -16.63 -19.43
N SER A 107 -11.19 -15.74 -18.49
CA SER A 107 -11.90 -16.01 -17.23
C SER A 107 -12.92 -14.92 -16.94
N ASP A 108 -13.90 -15.22 -16.09
CA ASP A 108 -14.96 -14.29 -15.66
C ASP A 108 -15.13 -14.31 -14.12
N TYR A 109 -14.08 -14.64 -13.41
CA TYR A 109 -14.10 -14.73 -11.94
C TYR A 109 -13.89 -13.37 -11.31
N ALA A 110 -14.89 -12.91 -10.55
CA ALA A 110 -14.73 -11.72 -9.72
C ALA A 110 -13.71 -11.95 -8.59
N ASP A 111 -13.01 -10.87 -8.21
CA ASP A 111 -12.11 -10.88 -7.06
C ASP A 111 -12.84 -11.36 -5.80
N GLN A 112 -12.29 -12.39 -5.16
CA GLN A 112 -12.87 -12.97 -3.95
C GLN A 112 -12.31 -12.26 -2.72
N THR A 113 -12.92 -11.13 -2.38
CA THR A 113 -12.59 -10.37 -1.17
C THR A 113 -13.68 -10.54 -0.11
N LEU A 114 -13.30 -10.30 1.15
CA LEU A 114 -14.25 -10.35 2.26
C LEU A 114 -14.89 -8.97 2.45
N PRO A 115 -16.17 -8.93 2.86
CA PRO A 115 -16.81 -7.70 3.30
C PRO A 115 -16.01 -7.04 4.43
N ASN A 116 -16.05 -5.71 4.49
CA ASN A 116 -15.47 -4.96 5.59
C ASN A 116 -16.25 -5.26 6.88
N ALA A 117 -15.54 -5.52 7.97
CA ALA A 117 -16.18 -5.64 9.26
C ALA A 117 -16.65 -4.24 9.74
N PRO A 118 -17.76 -4.17 10.49
CA PRO A 118 -18.20 -2.91 11.11
C PRO A 118 -17.12 -2.31 12.01
N GLN A 119 -17.03 -0.99 12.01
CA GLN A 119 -16.12 -0.27 12.91
C GLN A 119 -16.59 -0.44 14.37
N ASP A 120 -15.69 -0.87 15.23
CA ASP A 120 -15.89 -0.95 16.67
C ASP A 120 -15.48 0.35 17.39
N ASP A 121 -15.73 0.42 18.70
CA ASP A 121 -15.42 1.60 19.51
C ASP A 121 -13.91 1.87 19.57
N ALA A 122 -13.09 0.82 19.62
CA ALA A 122 -11.64 0.95 19.65
C ALA A 122 -11.13 1.57 18.36
N SER A 123 -11.57 1.08 17.19
CA SER A 123 -11.20 1.63 15.88
C SER A 123 -11.60 3.10 15.74
N ARG A 124 -12.81 3.46 16.22
CA ARG A 124 -13.27 4.87 16.22
C ARG A 124 -12.43 5.74 17.16
N GLY A 125 -12.10 5.22 18.37
CA GLY A 125 -11.24 5.92 19.32
C GLY A 125 -9.85 6.20 18.77
N ILE A 126 -9.22 5.19 18.16
CA ILE A 126 -7.92 5.32 17.49
C ILE A 126 -7.99 6.36 16.36
N ALA A 127 -9.00 6.28 15.49
CA ALA A 127 -9.19 7.23 14.40
C ALA A 127 -9.30 8.68 14.90
N ASN A 128 -10.10 8.91 15.94
CA ASN A 128 -10.26 10.25 16.55
C ASN A 128 -8.93 10.76 17.11
N ASN A 129 -8.22 9.95 17.90
CA ASN A 129 -6.94 10.34 18.49
C ASN A 129 -5.90 10.67 17.43
N LEU A 130 -5.87 9.90 16.34
CA LEU A 130 -4.95 10.13 15.24
C LEU A 130 -5.29 11.41 14.46
N ILE A 131 -6.56 11.66 14.19
CA ILE A 131 -7.03 12.89 13.52
C ILE A 131 -6.71 14.12 14.37
N GLU A 132 -6.93 14.07 15.68
CA GLU A 132 -6.56 15.15 16.60
C GLU A 132 -5.05 15.41 16.58
N PHE A 133 -4.23 14.36 16.57
CA PHE A 133 -2.78 14.49 16.42
C PHE A 133 -2.40 15.19 15.11
N LEU A 134 -2.94 14.74 13.96
CA LEU A 134 -2.65 15.34 12.66
C LEU A 134 -3.08 16.83 12.60
N LYS A 135 -4.25 17.16 13.16
CA LYS A 135 -4.69 18.58 13.28
C LYS A 135 -3.71 19.40 14.10
N HIS A 136 -3.29 18.88 15.25
CA HIS A 136 -2.31 19.57 16.07
C HIS A 136 -0.99 19.81 15.32
N GLU A 137 -0.52 18.84 14.54
CA GLU A 137 0.69 19.01 13.72
C GLU A 137 0.51 20.10 12.63
N VAL A 138 -0.70 20.23 12.06
CA VAL A 138 -1.04 21.30 11.12
C VAL A 138 -1.09 22.65 11.84
N ASP A 139 -1.77 22.72 12.98
CA ASP A 139 -1.91 23.97 13.77
C ASP A 139 -0.55 24.51 14.24
N MET A 140 0.38 23.59 14.53
CA MET A 140 1.76 23.95 14.89
C MET A 140 2.66 24.26 13.68
N GLY A 141 2.14 24.19 12.47
CA GLY A 141 2.89 24.44 11.23
C GLY A 141 3.94 23.38 10.86
N ARG A 142 3.86 22.18 11.47
CA ARG A 142 4.76 21.05 11.17
C ARG A 142 4.27 20.20 10.00
N LEU A 143 2.98 20.26 9.70
CA LEU A 143 2.37 19.68 8.50
C LEU A 143 1.59 20.75 7.73
N PRO A 144 1.48 20.63 6.40
CA PRO A 144 0.60 21.48 5.61
C PRO A 144 -0.88 21.10 5.83
N SER A 145 -1.81 22.03 5.55
CA SER A 145 -3.24 21.83 5.76
C SER A 145 -3.87 20.71 4.92
N ASN A 146 -3.26 20.40 3.77
CA ASN A 146 -3.66 19.26 2.91
C ASN A 146 -2.89 17.99 3.25
N LEU A 147 -2.16 17.97 4.37
CA LEU A 147 -1.23 16.92 4.75
C LEU A 147 -0.17 16.64 3.67
N LEU A 148 0.75 15.77 3.95
CA LEU A 148 1.63 15.15 2.97
C LEU A 148 0.95 13.89 2.43
N PRO A 149 1.44 13.27 1.34
CA PRO A 149 0.86 12.03 0.88
C PRO A 149 0.75 11.01 2.01
N ILE A 150 -0.41 10.40 2.15
CA ILE A 150 -0.69 9.43 3.21
C ILE A 150 -0.57 8.00 2.69
N GLN A 151 0.00 7.15 3.51
CA GLN A 151 -0.04 5.70 3.37
C GLN A 151 -0.85 5.10 4.51
N SER A 152 -1.68 4.13 4.20
CA SER A 152 -2.43 3.37 5.19
C SER A 152 -2.25 1.87 4.98
N GLY A 153 -2.06 1.13 6.06
CA GLY A 153 -2.14 -0.32 6.06
C GLY A 153 -3.56 -0.80 5.73
N ILE A 154 -3.77 -2.10 5.77
CA ILE A 154 -5.08 -2.72 5.53
C ILE A 154 -5.77 -3.10 6.85
N GLY A 155 -7.10 -3.20 6.84
CA GLY A 155 -7.92 -3.68 7.94
C GLY A 155 -8.87 -2.63 8.53
N ASN A 156 -9.65 -3.03 9.51
CA ASN A 156 -10.74 -2.20 10.06
C ASN A 156 -10.27 -0.89 10.68
N ILE A 157 -9.16 -0.90 11.41
CA ILE A 157 -8.62 0.31 12.02
C ILE A 157 -8.14 1.27 10.94
N ALA A 158 -7.43 0.75 9.94
CA ALA A 158 -6.98 1.55 8.80
C ALA A 158 -8.17 2.17 8.05
N ASN A 159 -9.22 1.40 7.78
CA ASN A 159 -10.46 1.92 7.19
C ASN A 159 -11.14 2.98 8.09
N ALA A 160 -11.13 2.81 9.41
CA ALA A 160 -11.68 3.80 10.33
C ALA A 160 -10.90 5.11 10.32
N VAL A 161 -9.56 5.03 10.30
CA VAL A 161 -8.68 6.19 10.24
C VAL A 161 -8.88 6.95 8.92
N VAL A 162 -8.78 6.27 7.79
CA VAL A 162 -8.95 6.89 6.46
C VAL A 162 -10.37 7.43 6.29
N GLY A 163 -11.40 6.67 6.69
CA GLY A 163 -12.78 7.12 6.68
C GLY A 163 -13.02 8.34 7.58
N GLY A 164 -12.31 8.42 8.72
CA GLY A 164 -12.35 9.56 9.61
C GLY A 164 -11.79 10.85 8.99
N LEU A 165 -10.82 10.73 8.07
CA LEU A 165 -10.32 11.89 7.33
C LEU A 165 -11.36 12.45 6.35
N ALA A 166 -12.29 11.61 5.87
CA ALA A 166 -13.41 12.02 5.03
C ALA A 166 -14.51 12.78 5.80
N HIS A 167 -14.54 12.63 7.13
CA HIS A 167 -15.56 13.25 7.95
C HIS A 167 -15.11 14.61 8.48
N GLY A 168 -15.84 15.64 8.14
CA GLY A 168 -15.55 17.01 8.50
C GLY A 168 -14.54 17.69 7.58
N ASN A 169 -14.61 19.01 7.50
CA ASN A 169 -13.72 19.82 6.62
C ASN A 169 -12.32 20.01 7.23
N ASN A 170 -11.75 18.96 7.82
CA ASN A 170 -10.46 19.09 8.50
C ASN A 170 -9.28 19.11 7.54
N PHE A 171 -9.37 18.28 6.48
CA PHE A 171 -8.33 18.15 5.48
C PHE A 171 -8.98 18.06 4.11
N THR A 172 -8.41 18.75 3.13
CA THR A 172 -8.86 18.77 1.72
C THR A 172 -7.67 18.65 0.80
N ASN A 173 -7.90 18.31 -0.45
CA ASN A 173 -6.86 18.12 -1.47
C ASN A 173 -5.80 17.10 -1.01
N LEU A 174 -6.27 16.03 -0.36
CA LEU A 174 -5.41 14.94 0.09
C LEU A 174 -4.81 14.20 -1.10
N LYS A 175 -3.61 13.69 -0.92
CA LYS A 175 -2.96 12.76 -1.85
C LYS A 175 -2.57 11.48 -1.14
N VAL A 176 -2.59 10.37 -1.85
CA VAL A 176 -2.28 9.05 -1.33
C VAL A 176 -1.12 8.43 -2.09
N TRP A 177 -0.16 7.91 -1.35
CA TRP A 177 0.91 7.04 -1.82
C TRP A 177 0.97 5.82 -0.92
N THR A 178 0.39 4.70 -1.35
CA THR A 178 0.23 3.50 -0.50
C THR A 178 0.58 2.22 -1.26
N GLU A 179 0.62 1.10 -0.56
CA GLU A 179 0.74 -0.22 -1.20
C GLU A 179 -0.63 -0.71 -1.69
N VAL A 180 -1.65 -0.65 -0.83
CA VAL A 180 -2.99 -1.20 -1.10
C VAL A 180 -4.06 -0.16 -0.83
N LEU A 181 -5.00 -0.01 -1.77
CA LEU A 181 -6.19 0.82 -1.60
C LEU A 181 -7.37 -0.01 -1.09
N GLN A 182 -8.12 0.53 -0.13
CA GLN A 182 -9.33 -0.04 0.45
C GLN A 182 -10.53 0.89 0.23
N ASP A 183 -11.74 0.41 0.57
CA ASP A 183 -13.02 1.12 0.34
C ASP A 183 -13.06 2.55 0.88
N SER A 184 -12.43 2.80 2.02
CA SER A 184 -12.37 4.13 2.63
C SER A 184 -11.73 5.20 1.72
N PHE A 185 -10.88 4.80 0.77
CA PHE A 185 -10.36 5.74 -0.22
C PHE A 185 -11.39 6.13 -1.28
N LEU A 186 -12.33 5.21 -1.61
CA LEU A 186 -13.48 5.59 -2.46
C LEU A 186 -14.35 6.63 -1.78
N ASP A 187 -14.55 6.51 -0.46
CA ASP A 187 -15.30 7.50 0.33
C ASP A 187 -14.62 8.87 0.30
N LEU A 188 -13.29 8.91 0.38
CA LEU A 188 -12.51 10.15 0.24
C LEU A 188 -12.63 10.77 -1.16
N PHE A 189 -12.64 9.96 -2.22
CA PHE A 189 -12.86 10.45 -3.59
C PHE A 189 -14.26 11.02 -3.77
N ASP A 190 -15.28 10.29 -3.32
CA ASP A 190 -16.68 10.68 -3.53
C ASP A 190 -17.07 11.89 -2.67
N SER A 191 -16.43 12.07 -1.52
CA SER A 191 -16.59 13.28 -0.68
C SER A 191 -15.80 14.48 -1.18
N GLY A 192 -14.95 14.31 -2.21
CA GLY A 192 -14.14 15.39 -2.78
C GLY A 192 -12.94 15.80 -1.91
N HIS A 193 -12.54 15.00 -0.94
CA HIS A 193 -11.38 15.27 -0.07
C HIS A 193 -10.06 14.75 -0.66
N LEU A 194 -10.12 13.77 -1.57
CA LEU A 194 -8.96 13.13 -2.18
C LEU A 194 -8.81 13.56 -3.64
N ASP A 195 -7.68 14.20 -3.94
CA ASP A 195 -7.36 14.64 -5.31
C ASP A 195 -6.77 13.51 -6.14
N PHE A 196 -5.84 12.73 -5.54
CA PHE A 196 -5.13 11.69 -6.27
C PHE A 196 -4.66 10.56 -5.35
N ALA A 197 -4.70 9.32 -5.87
CA ALA A 197 -4.17 8.16 -5.18
C ALA A 197 -3.29 7.32 -6.10
N THR A 198 -2.21 6.78 -5.55
CA THR A 198 -1.38 5.78 -6.22
C THR A 198 -1.07 4.61 -5.28
N ALA A 199 -1.08 3.41 -5.84
CA ALA A 199 -0.82 2.17 -5.12
C ALA A 199 -0.22 1.10 -6.04
N THR A 200 0.04 -0.09 -5.51
CA THR A 200 0.35 -1.26 -6.35
C THR A 200 -0.87 -2.17 -6.54
N SER A 201 -1.84 -2.12 -5.65
CA SER A 201 -3.05 -2.94 -5.75
C SER A 201 -4.27 -2.29 -5.10
N ILE A 202 -5.42 -2.78 -5.51
CA ILE A 202 -6.74 -2.46 -4.96
C ILE A 202 -7.26 -3.70 -4.22
N ARG A 203 -7.77 -3.50 -3.01
CA ARG A 203 -8.45 -4.52 -2.23
C ARG A 203 -9.74 -3.95 -1.65
N PHE A 204 -10.73 -3.81 -2.50
CA PHE A 204 -12.06 -3.40 -2.07
C PHE A 204 -12.89 -4.58 -1.57
N SER A 205 -13.92 -4.32 -0.79
CA SER A 205 -14.99 -5.27 -0.52
C SER A 205 -15.76 -5.60 -1.82
N PRO A 206 -16.58 -6.66 -1.85
CA PRO A 206 -17.41 -6.93 -3.03
C PRO A 206 -18.27 -5.74 -3.46
N ASP A 207 -18.85 -5.01 -2.50
CA ASP A 207 -19.62 -3.80 -2.78
C ASP A 207 -18.72 -2.64 -3.26
N GLY A 208 -17.51 -2.53 -2.72
CA GLY A 208 -16.50 -1.57 -3.15
C GLY A 208 -16.04 -1.81 -4.58
N PHE A 209 -15.79 -3.05 -4.97
CA PHE A 209 -15.46 -3.39 -6.36
C PHE A 209 -16.62 -3.07 -7.31
N LYS A 210 -17.85 -3.42 -6.93
CA LYS A 210 -19.02 -3.06 -7.73
C LYS A 210 -19.12 -1.56 -7.93
N ARG A 211 -19.01 -0.77 -6.85
CA ARG A 211 -19.01 0.70 -6.89
C ARG A 211 -17.91 1.25 -7.79
N PHE A 212 -16.70 0.70 -7.68
CA PHE A 212 -15.55 1.10 -8.46
C PHE A 212 -15.74 0.81 -9.95
N TYR A 213 -16.24 -0.38 -10.31
CA TYR A 213 -16.47 -0.76 -11.70
C TYR A 213 -17.62 0.02 -12.34
N ASP A 214 -18.75 0.18 -11.62
CA ASP A 214 -19.89 0.94 -12.09
C ASP A 214 -19.57 2.44 -12.25
N GLY A 215 -18.66 2.96 -11.40
CA GLY A 215 -18.23 4.35 -11.38
C GLY A 215 -16.84 4.60 -11.99
N TRP A 216 -16.29 3.67 -12.76
CA TRP A 216 -14.91 3.71 -13.26
C TRP A 216 -14.48 5.07 -13.82
N GLU A 217 -15.33 5.69 -14.64
CA GLU A 217 -15.04 6.99 -15.28
C GLU A 217 -14.81 8.12 -14.26
N ASN A 218 -15.40 8.03 -13.06
CA ASN A 218 -15.22 9.04 -12.01
C ASN A 218 -13.85 8.93 -11.31
N TYR A 219 -13.26 7.74 -11.33
CA TYR A 219 -11.98 7.45 -10.69
C TYR A 219 -10.83 7.45 -11.70
N ALA A 220 -11.11 7.22 -12.97
CA ALA A 220 -10.13 7.27 -14.05
C ALA A 220 -9.42 8.65 -14.06
N GLY A 221 -8.10 8.64 -14.14
CA GLY A 221 -7.29 9.85 -14.09
C GLY A 221 -6.99 10.40 -12.69
N LYS A 222 -7.65 9.90 -11.64
CA LYS A 222 -7.37 10.24 -10.24
C LYS A 222 -6.69 9.11 -9.47
N LEU A 223 -6.58 7.95 -10.10
CA LEU A 223 -5.99 6.74 -9.54
C LEU A 223 -4.92 6.19 -10.46
N LEU A 224 -3.84 5.68 -9.88
CA LEU A 224 -2.72 5.14 -10.62
C LEU A 224 -2.12 3.93 -9.92
N LEU A 225 -2.05 2.80 -10.63
CA LEU A 225 -1.40 1.59 -10.13
C LEU A 225 -0.01 1.43 -10.73
N ARG A 226 0.95 1.08 -9.88
CA ARG A 226 2.37 0.94 -10.20
C ARG A 226 2.91 -0.41 -9.77
N SER A 227 4.07 -0.82 -10.28
CA SER A 227 4.75 -1.98 -9.71
C SER A 227 5.11 -1.74 -8.24
N GLN A 228 5.16 -2.81 -7.47
CA GLN A 228 5.54 -2.77 -6.05
C GLN A 228 6.94 -2.20 -5.84
N GLN A 229 7.86 -2.40 -6.78
CA GLN A 229 9.20 -1.82 -6.75
C GLN A 229 9.19 -0.28 -6.75
N VAL A 230 8.13 0.32 -7.28
CA VAL A 230 7.94 1.77 -7.31
C VAL A 230 7.13 2.23 -6.10
N SER A 231 5.97 1.61 -5.84
CA SER A 231 5.10 2.02 -4.71
C SER A 231 5.79 1.90 -3.35
N ASN A 232 6.56 0.83 -3.15
CA ASN A 232 7.26 0.53 -1.89
C ASN A 232 8.73 1.02 -1.91
N SER A 233 9.11 1.88 -2.85
CA SER A 233 10.47 2.40 -2.91
C SER A 233 10.79 3.31 -1.73
N PRO A 234 11.73 2.96 -0.83
CA PRO A 234 12.11 3.79 0.30
C PRO A 234 12.58 5.20 -0.11
N GLU A 235 13.24 5.32 -1.26
CA GLU A 235 13.72 6.59 -1.79
C GLU A 235 12.56 7.52 -2.16
N ILE A 236 11.54 7.00 -2.85
CA ILE A 236 10.36 7.78 -3.25
C ILE A 236 9.53 8.16 -2.03
N ILE A 237 9.27 7.21 -1.13
CA ILE A 237 8.53 7.45 0.11
C ILE A 237 9.16 8.59 0.91
N ARG A 238 10.49 8.58 1.05
CA ARG A 238 11.24 9.65 1.72
C ARG A 238 11.19 10.97 0.97
N ARG A 239 11.32 10.96 -0.35
CA ARG A 239 11.29 12.16 -1.19
C ARG A 239 9.93 12.85 -1.14
N LEU A 240 8.85 12.07 -1.20
CA LEU A 240 7.48 12.60 -1.13
C LEU A 240 7.10 13.04 0.29
N GLY A 241 7.85 12.59 1.31
CA GLY A 241 7.54 12.88 2.71
C GLY A 241 6.26 12.20 3.18
N VAL A 242 6.04 10.94 2.78
CA VAL A 242 4.81 10.18 3.10
C VAL A 242 4.58 10.10 4.61
N ILE A 243 3.34 10.25 5.05
CA ILE A 243 2.89 9.93 6.40
C ILE A 243 2.49 8.45 6.40
N GLY A 244 3.29 7.61 7.07
CA GLY A 244 3.06 6.15 7.11
C GLY A 244 2.22 5.75 8.32
N MET A 245 1.11 5.01 8.10
CA MET A 245 0.18 4.58 9.13
C MET A 245 -0.07 3.08 9.00
N ASN A 246 0.33 2.30 10.01
CA ASN A 246 0.21 0.84 9.97
C ASN A 246 -0.25 0.26 11.32
N THR A 247 -0.72 -0.99 11.29
CA THR A 247 -1.26 -1.67 12.47
C THR A 247 -0.39 -2.88 12.81
N PRO A 248 0.27 -2.90 13.99
CA PRO A 248 1.01 -4.05 14.47
C PRO A 248 0.11 -5.05 15.20
N VAL A 249 0.62 -6.23 15.49
CA VAL A 249 0.00 -7.19 16.42
C VAL A 249 0.14 -6.70 17.86
N GLU A 250 1.31 -6.22 18.22
CA GLU A 250 1.64 -5.67 19.54
C GLU A 250 2.76 -4.64 19.43
N VAL A 251 2.84 -3.78 20.43
CA VAL A 251 3.94 -2.82 20.64
C VAL A 251 4.46 -2.93 22.06
N ASP A 252 5.72 -2.61 22.28
CA ASP A 252 6.28 -2.61 23.62
C ASP A 252 6.59 -1.20 24.14
N ILE A 253 6.99 -1.14 25.44
CA ILE A 253 7.29 0.13 26.12
C ILE A 253 8.55 0.82 25.60
N TYR A 254 9.33 0.16 24.75
CA TYR A 254 10.53 0.69 24.08
C TYR A 254 10.22 1.18 22.66
N ALA A 255 8.95 1.16 22.27
CA ALA A 255 8.48 1.49 20.92
C ALA A 255 8.91 0.49 19.83
N HIS A 256 9.16 -0.75 20.17
CA HIS A 256 9.25 -1.82 19.19
C HIS A 256 7.87 -2.28 18.77
N ALA A 257 7.72 -2.67 17.51
CA ALA A 257 6.48 -3.24 16.99
C ALA A 257 6.68 -4.63 16.40
N ASN A 258 5.74 -5.51 16.70
CA ASN A 258 5.63 -6.86 16.16
C ASN A 258 4.38 -6.95 15.29
N SER A 259 4.54 -7.29 14.03
CA SER A 259 3.45 -7.42 13.06
C SER A 259 3.26 -8.85 12.55
N THR A 260 4.16 -9.78 12.89
CA THR A 260 4.25 -11.09 12.24
C THR A 260 4.03 -12.27 13.17
N CYS A 261 4.57 -12.24 14.39
CA CYS A 261 4.60 -13.39 15.29
C CYS A 261 3.77 -13.18 16.55
N VAL A 262 3.11 -14.24 17.01
CA VAL A 262 2.42 -14.28 18.30
C VAL A 262 3.02 -15.38 19.17
N MET A 263 3.04 -15.16 20.50
CA MET A 263 3.57 -16.12 21.48
C MET A 263 5.01 -16.57 21.19
N GLY A 264 5.81 -15.69 20.60
CA GLY A 264 7.24 -15.89 20.35
C GLY A 264 7.61 -16.78 19.16
N SER A 265 6.74 -17.67 18.71
CA SER A 265 7.11 -18.67 17.70
C SER A 265 6.08 -18.92 16.63
N ARG A 266 4.85 -18.48 16.83
CA ARG A 266 3.77 -18.71 15.84
C ARG A 266 3.70 -17.54 14.87
N MET A 267 4.09 -17.77 13.63
CA MET A 267 3.87 -16.80 12.56
C MET A 267 2.38 -16.65 12.27
N LEU A 268 1.88 -15.43 12.33
CA LEU A 268 0.49 -15.05 12.06
C LEU A 268 0.33 -14.54 10.64
N ASN A 269 1.20 -13.63 10.24
CA ASN A 269 1.23 -13.02 8.91
C ASN A 269 2.65 -12.72 8.45
N GLY A 270 2.79 -12.32 7.17
CA GLY A 270 4.00 -11.66 6.69
C GLY A 270 4.07 -10.20 7.14
N LEU A 271 5.25 -9.62 7.07
CA LEU A 271 5.50 -8.21 7.38
C LEU A 271 4.77 -7.25 6.39
N GLY A 272 4.64 -7.66 5.12
CA GLY A 272 4.15 -6.78 4.05
C GLY A 272 5.09 -5.61 3.81
N GLY A 273 4.53 -4.51 3.30
CA GLY A 273 5.28 -3.28 3.00
C GLY A 273 5.41 -2.30 4.17
N SER A 274 4.92 -2.63 5.36
CA SER A 274 4.89 -1.67 6.48
C SER A 274 6.27 -1.10 6.82
N ALA A 275 7.32 -1.93 6.80
CA ALA A 275 8.68 -1.49 7.08
C ALA A 275 9.24 -0.54 6.00
N ASP A 276 8.90 -0.76 4.73
CA ASP A 276 9.34 0.11 3.64
C ASP A 276 8.81 1.54 3.84
N PHE A 277 7.52 1.64 4.21
CA PHE A 277 6.88 2.92 4.46
C PHE A 277 7.33 3.56 5.76
N LEU A 278 7.25 2.86 6.89
CA LEU A 278 7.52 3.45 8.22
C LEU A 278 8.96 3.95 8.33
N ARG A 279 9.94 3.15 7.94
CA ARG A 279 11.37 3.52 7.98
C ARG A 279 11.70 4.74 7.13
N SER A 280 10.91 5.00 6.10
CA SER A 280 11.16 6.05 5.12
C SER A 280 10.16 7.21 5.20
N ALA A 281 9.14 7.11 6.03
CA ALA A 281 8.12 8.12 6.21
C ALA A 281 8.69 9.44 6.76
N LYS A 282 7.95 10.53 6.54
CA LYS A 282 8.17 11.82 7.21
C LYS A 282 7.71 11.75 8.66
N ILE A 283 6.59 11.06 8.89
CA ILE A 283 6.06 10.70 10.20
C ILE A 283 5.61 9.24 10.11
N SER A 284 6.15 8.41 10.97
CA SER A 284 5.82 6.99 11.04
C SER A 284 4.91 6.73 12.25
N ILE A 285 3.72 6.19 11.96
CA ILE A 285 2.66 6.00 12.95
C ILE A 285 2.27 4.51 13.01
N MET A 286 2.35 3.94 14.20
CA MET A 286 1.73 2.65 14.50
C MET A 286 0.46 2.87 15.34
N HIS A 287 -0.63 2.22 14.95
CA HIS A 287 -1.88 2.29 15.68
C HIS A 287 -2.40 0.88 15.98
N THR A 288 -2.76 0.62 17.23
CA THR A 288 -3.24 -0.71 17.66
C THR A 288 -4.27 -0.54 18.77
N PRO A 289 -5.29 -1.42 18.89
CA PRO A 289 -6.13 -1.42 20.06
C PRO A 289 -5.28 -1.74 21.29
N SER A 290 -5.64 -1.19 22.43
CA SER A 290 -4.93 -1.49 23.69
C SER A 290 -5.07 -2.96 24.09
N THR A 291 -6.20 -3.59 23.73
CA THR A 291 -6.49 -5.01 24.00
C THR A 291 -7.15 -5.68 22.78
N ARG A 292 -6.96 -6.98 22.68
CA ARG A 292 -7.65 -7.85 21.70
C ARG A 292 -8.48 -8.90 22.43
N PRO A 293 -9.62 -9.34 21.84
CA PRO A 293 -10.41 -10.41 22.41
C PRO A 293 -9.60 -11.68 22.65
N SER A 294 -9.85 -12.34 23.78
CA SER A 294 -9.26 -13.62 24.13
C SER A 294 -10.35 -14.65 24.43
N LYS A 295 -10.11 -15.91 24.07
CA LYS A 295 -11.01 -17.02 24.43
C LYS A 295 -10.84 -17.47 25.88
N THR A 296 -9.72 -17.16 26.49
CA THR A 296 -9.32 -17.63 27.82
C THR A 296 -9.36 -16.55 28.90
N ASP A 297 -9.37 -15.29 28.49
CA ASP A 297 -9.40 -14.14 29.41
C ASP A 297 -10.48 -13.16 28.99
N PRO A 298 -11.51 -12.92 29.82
CA PRO A 298 -12.59 -11.98 29.50
C PRO A 298 -12.13 -10.52 29.41
N THR A 299 -10.97 -10.17 29.97
CA THR A 299 -10.38 -8.84 29.87
C THR A 299 -9.61 -8.63 28.55
N GLY A 300 -9.40 -9.72 27.79
CA GLY A 300 -8.64 -9.70 26.57
C GLY A 300 -7.12 -9.85 26.78
N VAL A 301 -6.38 -9.77 25.70
CA VAL A 301 -4.90 -9.78 25.69
C VAL A 301 -4.42 -8.38 25.37
N SER A 302 -3.51 -7.85 26.17
CA SER A 302 -2.88 -6.54 25.92
C SER A 302 -2.10 -6.57 24.61
N CYS A 303 -2.29 -5.53 23.80
CA CYS A 303 -1.45 -5.26 22.63
C CYS A 303 -0.29 -4.31 22.95
N ILE A 304 -0.24 -3.77 24.18
CA ILE A 304 0.86 -2.98 24.70
C ILE A 304 1.56 -3.86 25.74
N VAL A 305 2.76 -4.33 25.42
CA VAL A 305 3.48 -5.33 26.20
C VAL A 305 4.79 -4.78 26.79
N PRO A 306 5.33 -5.37 27.87
CA PRO A 306 6.62 -4.94 28.40
C PRO A 306 7.77 -5.10 27.41
N MET A 307 7.72 -6.13 26.56
CA MET A 307 8.73 -6.43 25.55
C MET A 307 8.10 -7.30 24.45
N CYS A 308 8.26 -6.88 23.19
CA CYS A 308 7.88 -7.69 22.04
C CYS A 308 8.72 -8.97 21.97
N THR A 309 8.05 -10.09 21.74
CA THR A 309 8.74 -11.38 21.59
C THR A 309 9.42 -11.52 20.22
N HIS A 310 9.01 -10.75 19.26
CA HIS A 310 9.59 -10.61 17.94
C HIS A 310 9.48 -9.15 17.52
N VAL A 311 10.54 -8.60 16.92
CA VAL A 311 10.59 -7.18 16.54
C VAL A 311 10.68 -7.07 15.02
N ASP A 312 9.66 -6.50 14.41
CA ASP A 312 9.62 -6.19 12.97
C ASP A 312 10.05 -4.74 12.69
N GLN A 313 9.63 -3.79 13.54
CA GLN A 313 10.06 -2.41 13.52
C GLN A 313 10.67 -2.04 14.87
N THR A 314 11.80 -1.33 14.81
CA THR A 314 12.49 -0.84 16.00
C THR A 314 12.04 0.57 16.37
N GLU A 315 12.40 1.05 17.54
CA GLU A 315 12.16 2.43 17.99
C GLU A 315 12.75 3.49 17.04
N HIS A 316 13.71 3.12 16.20
CA HIS A 316 14.32 4.02 15.22
C HIS A 316 13.49 4.19 13.94
N ASP A 317 12.46 3.36 13.77
CA ASP A 317 11.57 3.34 12.62
C ASP A 317 10.19 3.94 12.94
N LEU A 318 9.94 4.29 14.22
CA LEU A 318 8.63 4.72 14.71
C LEU A 318 8.70 6.06 15.44
N ASP A 319 7.82 6.98 15.05
CA ASP A 319 7.70 8.30 15.70
C ASP A 319 6.52 8.36 16.67
N VAL A 320 5.40 7.69 16.33
CA VAL A 320 4.13 7.83 17.04
C VAL A 320 3.45 6.48 17.21
N ILE A 321 2.95 6.20 18.40
CA ILE A 321 2.09 5.06 18.71
C ILE A 321 0.75 5.58 19.19
N VAL A 322 -0.35 5.08 18.59
CA VAL A 322 -1.73 5.50 18.90
C VAL A 322 -2.56 4.30 19.31
N ALA A 323 -3.27 4.43 20.42
CA ALA A 323 -4.32 3.50 20.84
C ALA A 323 -5.59 4.27 21.17
N GLU A 324 -6.72 3.57 21.37
CA GLU A 324 -8.00 4.22 21.70
C GLU A 324 -7.98 4.92 23.07
N GLN A 325 -7.10 4.48 23.98
CA GLN A 325 -6.98 5.05 25.33
C GLN A 325 -5.79 6.00 25.48
N VAL A 326 -4.90 6.08 24.51
CA VAL A 326 -3.67 6.87 24.58
C VAL A 326 -3.69 7.91 23.46
N GLN A 327 -3.89 9.16 23.84
CA GLN A 327 -3.64 10.28 22.93
C GLN A 327 -2.12 10.47 22.78
N PRO A 328 -1.61 10.61 21.55
CA PRO A 328 -0.23 10.98 21.37
C PRO A 328 0.02 12.32 22.05
N ARG A 329 0.91 12.36 23.04
CA ARG A 329 1.37 13.63 23.55
C ARG A 329 2.27 14.25 22.50
N PRO A 330 2.01 15.50 22.05
CA PRO A 330 2.92 16.16 21.16
C PRO A 330 4.30 16.21 21.83
N CYS A 331 5.31 15.78 21.10
CA CYS A 331 6.69 15.98 21.54
C CYS A 331 6.88 17.49 21.79
N PRO A 332 7.42 17.92 22.93
CA PRO A 332 7.73 19.34 23.12
C PRO A 332 8.64 19.77 21.96
N PRO A 333 8.51 21.00 21.45
CA PRO A 333 9.39 21.47 20.40
C PRO A 333 10.83 21.28 20.87
N LEU A 334 11.66 20.65 20.01
CA LEU A 334 13.08 20.61 20.26
C LEU A 334 13.55 22.05 20.50
N PRO A 335 14.35 22.33 21.53
CA PRO A 335 14.87 23.66 21.74
C PRO A 335 15.56 24.09 20.45
N GLU A 336 15.22 25.29 19.96
CA GLU A 336 15.92 25.89 18.83
C GLU A 336 17.41 25.87 19.15
N VAL A 337 18.14 24.97 18.50
CA VAL A 337 19.61 25.06 18.51
C VAL A 337 19.95 26.19 17.57
N ALA A 338 20.08 27.37 18.12
CA ALA A 338 20.66 28.51 17.40
C ALA A 338 22.10 28.13 17.04
N PHE A 339 22.35 27.82 15.79
CA PHE A 339 23.71 27.79 15.26
C PHE A 339 24.19 29.24 15.15
N HIS A 340 25.09 29.62 16.06
CA HIS A 340 25.90 30.83 15.96
C HIS A 340 27.13 30.55 15.11
#